data_7dae6bda84b21d8dd19d553c65b005cb
#
_entry.id   7dae6bda84b21d8dd19d553c65b005cb
#
_cell.length_a   1.000
_cell.length_b   1.000
_cell.length_c   1.000
_cell.angle_alpha   90.00
_cell.angle_beta   90.00
_cell.angle_gamma   90.00
#
_symmetry.space_group_name_H-M   'P 1'
#
loop_
_entity.id
_entity.type
_entity.pdbx_description
1 polymer ?
#
loop_
_entity_poly.entity_id
_entity_poly.type
_entity_poly.pdbx_seq_one_letter_code
_entity_poly.pdbx_strand_id
1 'polypeptide(L)'
;MKTPALRHAAPLALALVLAGAAAGCAPGNYYRDTQAQLDSLLTTQADLVRRVDRLDRKLEETRGGMSSTRASTETNLAKLSERLDVVVSQLERNQERMQDFGLKIDTVRQRMNAADSARVAQGMAPRDTSGILDPEQAYQAAYSDYAAGRYKLAGEAFREFLRHYPNTEVSDNAQYWIGESLYAQGDFPSAIIEFRAVVDNYPKGDKVPAALLKIGIANARLNNTADARKSFDQVIRKYPRSPEAALAKERLAQLR
;
A
#
# COMPACT_ATOMS: atom_id res chain seq x y z
N MET A 1 -21.38 -13.28 33.90
CA MET A 1 -21.84 -14.06 35.09
C MET A 1 -21.28 -13.35 36.29
N LYS A 2 -22.16 -12.72 37.09
CA LYS A 2 -21.80 -11.96 38.31
C LYS A 2 -21.70 -12.97 39.47
N THR A 3 -20.55 -13.06 40.11
CA THR A 3 -20.34 -13.86 41.33
C THR A 3 -20.74 -13.04 42.55
N PRO A 4 -21.81 -13.42 43.28
CA PRO A 4 -22.26 -12.67 44.44
C PRO A 4 -21.72 -13.24 45.78
N ALA A 5 -20.44 -13.67 45.82
CA ALA A 5 -19.97 -14.45 46.98
C ALA A 5 -19.10 -13.68 48.02
N LEU A 6 -18.78 -12.40 47.81
CA LEU A 6 -17.84 -11.69 48.73
C LEU A 6 -18.50 -10.67 49.66
N ARG A 7 -19.83 -10.52 49.65
CA ARG A 7 -20.52 -9.50 50.50
C ARG A 7 -20.84 -9.94 51.94
N HIS A 8 -20.62 -11.19 52.31
CA HIS A 8 -21.07 -11.71 53.62
C HIS A 8 -19.95 -12.13 54.60
N ALA A 9 -18.66 -11.90 54.25
CA ALA A 9 -17.57 -12.29 55.16
C ALA A 9 -17.21 -11.24 56.23
N ALA A 10 -17.69 -10.01 56.10
CA ALA A 10 -17.36 -8.94 57.04
C ALA A 10 -18.01 -9.02 58.43
N PRO A 11 -19.26 -9.55 58.64
CA PRO A 11 -19.88 -9.55 59.96
C PRO A 11 -19.36 -10.66 60.88
N LEU A 12 -18.80 -11.75 60.37
CA LEU A 12 -18.34 -12.89 61.22
C LEU A 12 -17.01 -12.60 61.94
N ALA A 13 -16.14 -11.81 61.37
CA ALA A 13 -14.86 -11.43 62.00
C ALA A 13 -15.08 -10.45 63.18
N LEU A 14 -16.09 -9.59 63.11
CA LEU A 14 -16.42 -8.64 64.17
C LEU A 14 -17.05 -9.33 65.38
N ALA A 15 -17.79 -10.42 65.19
CA ALA A 15 -18.43 -11.18 66.28
C ALA A 15 -17.45 -11.99 67.14
N LEU A 16 -16.35 -12.45 66.58
CA LEU A 16 -15.28 -13.20 67.28
C LEU A 16 -14.44 -12.32 68.19
N VAL A 17 -14.23 -11.04 67.83
CA VAL A 17 -13.47 -10.09 68.66
C VAL A 17 -14.24 -9.64 69.88
N LEU A 18 -15.57 -9.52 69.82
CA LEU A 18 -16.43 -9.17 70.96
C LEU A 18 -16.61 -10.30 71.96
N ALA A 19 -16.48 -11.57 71.55
CA ALA A 19 -16.59 -12.72 72.45
C ALA A 19 -15.35 -12.92 73.35
N GLY A 20 -14.18 -12.44 72.91
CA GLY A 20 -12.93 -12.51 73.70
C GLY A 20 -12.81 -11.50 74.82
N ALA A 21 -13.66 -10.49 74.88
CA ALA A 21 -13.57 -9.39 75.87
C ALA A 21 -14.16 -9.74 77.24
N ALA A 22 -14.84 -10.93 77.37
CA ALA A 22 -15.52 -11.35 78.63
C ALA A 22 -14.67 -12.24 79.54
N ALA A 23 -13.47 -12.67 79.12
CA ALA A 23 -12.56 -13.47 79.95
C ALA A 23 -11.37 -12.62 80.40
N GLY A 24 -11.47 -12.11 81.66
CA GLY A 24 -10.49 -11.24 82.29
C GLY A 24 -9.10 -11.84 82.40
N CYS A 25 -8.05 -10.91 82.38
CA CYS A 25 -6.63 -11.15 82.61
C CYS A 25 -5.80 -11.57 81.42
N ALA A 26 -5.77 -10.76 80.34
CA ALA A 26 -4.62 -10.73 79.46
C ALA A 26 -3.80 -9.42 79.75
N PRO A 27 -2.44 -9.47 79.83
CA PRO A 27 -1.66 -8.28 80.06
C PRO A 27 -1.88 -7.26 78.93
N GLY A 28 -1.99 -5.95 79.27
CA GLY A 28 -2.43 -4.89 78.34
C GLY A 28 -1.61 -4.76 77.02
N ASN A 29 -0.48 -5.39 76.96
CA ASN A 29 0.34 -5.47 75.74
C ASN A 29 -0.24 -6.46 74.69
N TYR A 30 -0.83 -7.56 75.11
CA TYR A 30 -1.45 -8.55 74.22
C TYR A 30 -2.63 -7.98 73.41
N TYR A 31 -3.42 -7.15 74.08
CA TYR A 31 -4.54 -6.44 73.41
C TYR A 31 -4.07 -5.43 72.37
N ARG A 32 -2.99 -4.69 72.67
CA ARG A 32 -2.40 -3.74 71.73
C ARG A 32 -1.83 -4.44 70.51
N ASP A 33 -1.09 -5.52 70.69
CA ASP A 33 -0.46 -6.26 69.59
C ASP A 33 -1.52 -6.92 68.68
N THR A 34 -2.59 -7.49 69.26
CA THR A 34 -3.68 -8.07 68.44
C THR A 34 -4.47 -6.99 67.71
N GLN A 35 -4.65 -5.81 68.29
CA GLN A 35 -5.31 -4.68 67.64
C GLN A 35 -4.45 -4.12 66.47
N ALA A 36 -3.15 -3.99 66.68
CA ALA A 36 -2.20 -3.57 65.63
C ALA A 36 -2.14 -4.60 64.45
N GLN A 37 -2.21 -5.89 64.76
CA GLN A 37 -2.31 -6.94 63.73
C GLN A 37 -3.63 -6.89 62.96
N LEU A 38 -4.73 -6.63 63.65
CA LEU A 38 -6.05 -6.47 63.02
C LEU A 38 -6.08 -5.25 62.08
N ASP A 39 -5.58 -4.12 62.53
CA ASP A 39 -5.48 -2.89 61.76
C ASP A 39 -4.56 -3.08 60.52
N SER A 40 -3.44 -3.78 60.68
CA SER A 40 -2.58 -4.18 59.58
C SER A 40 -3.26 -5.08 58.57
N LEU A 41 -4.03 -6.04 59.01
CA LEU A 41 -4.84 -6.91 58.14
C LEU A 41 -5.94 -6.15 57.38
N LEU A 42 -6.64 -5.24 58.08
CA LEU A 42 -7.66 -4.40 57.48
C LEU A 42 -7.06 -3.45 56.44
N THR A 43 -5.90 -2.86 56.69
CA THR A 43 -5.20 -2.01 55.71
C THR A 43 -4.72 -2.81 54.50
N THR A 44 -4.19 -4.02 54.72
CA THR A 44 -3.74 -4.92 53.66
C THR A 44 -4.94 -5.37 52.80
N GLN A 45 -6.06 -5.70 53.45
CA GLN A 45 -7.30 -6.05 52.74
C GLN A 45 -7.82 -4.89 51.89
N ALA A 46 -7.80 -3.67 52.42
CA ALA A 46 -8.19 -2.47 51.67
C ALA A 46 -7.27 -2.20 50.48
N ASP A 47 -5.96 -2.44 50.62
CA ASP A 47 -5.02 -2.30 49.51
C ASP A 47 -5.22 -3.37 48.43
N LEU A 48 -5.49 -4.62 48.85
CA LEU A 48 -5.82 -5.69 47.91
C LEU A 48 -7.10 -5.38 47.11
N VAL A 49 -8.14 -4.88 47.75
CA VAL A 49 -9.37 -4.46 47.06
C VAL A 49 -9.05 -3.36 46.02
N ARG A 50 -8.27 -2.36 46.43
CA ARG A 50 -7.85 -1.28 45.49
C ARG A 50 -7.01 -1.80 44.34
N ARG A 51 -6.21 -2.84 44.54
CA ARG A 51 -5.42 -3.48 43.46
C ARG A 51 -6.33 -4.25 42.50
N VAL A 52 -7.29 -4.98 43.01
CA VAL A 52 -8.29 -5.70 42.20
C VAL A 52 -9.08 -4.71 41.35
N ASP A 53 -9.60 -3.61 41.94
CA ASP A 53 -10.32 -2.58 41.18
C ASP A 53 -9.48 -1.91 40.10
N ARG A 54 -8.15 -1.77 40.33
CA ARG A 54 -7.23 -1.25 39.32
C ARG A 54 -6.99 -2.25 38.18
N LEU A 55 -6.89 -3.53 38.52
CA LEU A 55 -6.72 -4.59 37.52
C LEU A 55 -7.98 -4.74 36.66
N ASP A 56 -9.15 -4.68 37.27
CA ASP A 56 -10.42 -4.74 36.53
C ASP A 56 -10.56 -3.57 35.55
N ARG A 57 -10.21 -2.34 35.99
CA ARG A 57 -10.20 -1.19 35.07
C ARG A 57 -9.22 -1.35 33.91
N LYS A 58 -8.00 -1.83 34.17
CA LYS A 58 -7.01 -2.11 33.12
C LYS A 58 -7.47 -3.20 32.17
N LEU A 59 -8.15 -4.20 32.68
CA LEU A 59 -8.70 -5.29 31.88
C LEU A 59 -9.81 -4.79 30.93
N GLU A 60 -10.70 -3.94 31.41
CA GLU A 60 -11.75 -3.31 30.59
C GLU A 60 -11.14 -2.36 29.55
N GLU A 61 -10.14 -1.56 29.90
CA GLU A 61 -9.41 -0.69 28.97
C GLU A 61 -8.71 -1.50 27.87
N THR A 62 -8.02 -2.58 28.26
CA THR A 62 -7.36 -3.49 27.31
C THR A 62 -8.37 -4.17 26.38
N ARG A 63 -9.51 -4.58 26.92
CA ARG A 63 -10.60 -5.20 26.16
C ARG A 63 -11.20 -4.22 25.14
N GLY A 64 -11.42 -2.97 25.57
CA GLY A 64 -11.86 -1.89 24.67
C GLY A 64 -10.85 -1.60 23.56
N GLY A 65 -9.56 -1.52 23.90
CA GLY A 65 -8.48 -1.36 22.94
C GLY A 65 -8.37 -2.50 21.92
N MET A 66 -8.50 -3.75 22.39
CA MET A 66 -8.52 -4.92 21.49
C MET A 66 -9.72 -4.92 20.55
N SER A 67 -10.91 -4.54 21.04
CA SER A 67 -12.12 -4.43 20.20
C SER A 67 -11.96 -3.36 19.14
N SER A 68 -11.42 -2.19 19.49
CA SER A 68 -11.13 -1.10 18.54
C SER A 68 -10.10 -1.51 17.50
N THR A 69 -9.00 -2.17 17.92
CA THR A 69 -7.97 -2.67 17.00
C THR A 69 -8.53 -3.70 16.03
N ARG A 70 -9.38 -4.61 16.51
CA ARG A 70 -10.03 -5.61 15.67
C ARG A 70 -10.93 -4.98 14.63
N ALA A 71 -11.77 -4.02 15.00
CA ALA A 71 -12.64 -3.30 14.07
C ALA A 71 -11.82 -2.52 13.01
N SER A 72 -10.72 -1.89 13.42
CA SER A 72 -9.80 -1.23 12.49
C SER A 72 -9.15 -2.21 11.52
N THR A 73 -8.74 -3.39 12.00
CA THR A 73 -8.13 -4.43 11.16
C THR A 73 -9.14 -4.98 10.15
N GLU A 74 -10.37 -5.26 10.57
CA GLU A 74 -11.44 -5.71 9.68
C GLU A 74 -11.76 -4.66 8.60
N THR A 75 -11.80 -3.38 8.96
CA THR A 75 -11.98 -2.27 8.01
C THR A 75 -10.82 -2.18 7.02
N ASN A 76 -9.59 -2.36 7.48
CA ASN A 76 -8.41 -2.31 6.60
C ASN A 76 -8.35 -3.52 5.66
N LEU A 77 -8.75 -4.71 6.12
CA LEU A 77 -8.87 -5.91 5.29
C LEU A 77 -9.94 -5.74 4.20
N ALA A 78 -11.11 -5.16 4.55
CA ALA A 78 -12.15 -4.87 3.57
C ALA A 78 -11.66 -3.88 2.49
N LYS A 79 -10.97 -2.79 2.90
CA LYS A 79 -10.35 -1.85 1.95
C LYS A 79 -9.26 -2.49 1.08
N LEU A 80 -8.49 -3.42 1.63
CA LEU A 80 -7.47 -4.14 0.86
C LEU A 80 -8.11 -5.07 -0.15
N SER A 81 -9.19 -5.78 0.21
CA SER A 81 -9.96 -6.60 -0.71
C SER A 81 -10.53 -5.77 -1.87
N GLU A 82 -11.17 -4.63 -1.57
CA GLU A 82 -11.68 -3.71 -2.59
C GLU A 82 -10.57 -3.23 -3.54
N ARG A 83 -9.38 -2.90 -3.00
CA ARG A 83 -8.23 -2.51 -3.83
C ARG A 83 -7.72 -3.65 -4.70
N LEU A 84 -7.73 -4.87 -4.22
CA LEU A 84 -7.37 -6.06 -4.99
C LEU A 84 -8.35 -6.27 -6.14
N ASP A 85 -9.66 -6.15 -5.91
CA ASP A 85 -10.68 -6.28 -6.95
C ASP A 85 -10.49 -5.22 -8.05
N VAL A 86 -10.14 -3.98 -7.68
CA VAL A 86 -9.81 -2.92 -8.65
C VAL A 86 -8.57 -3.29 -9.47
N VAL A 87 -7.52 -3.79 -8.83
CA VAL A 87 -6.28 -4.20 -9.52
C VAL A 87 -6.55 -5.38 -10.47
N VAL A 88 -7.30 -6.38 -10.03
CA VAL A 88 -7.69 -7.53 -10.86
C VAL A 88 -8.49 -7.05 -12.08
N SER A 89 -9.51 -6.21 -11.88
CA SER A 89 -10.28 -5.61 -12.98
C SER A 89 -9.42 -4.79 -13.95
N GLN A 90 -8.37 -4.16 -13.46
CA GLN A 90 -7.45 -3.39 -14.28
C GLN A 90 -6.51 -4.29 -15.09
N LEU A 91 -6.08 -5.41 -14.50
CA LEU A 91 -5.32 -6.44 -15.20
C LEU A 91 -6.14 -7.09 -16.32
N GLU A 92 -7.40 -7.44 -16.05
CA GLU A 92 -8.31 -7.99 -17.04
C GLU A 92 -8.52 -7.02 -18.22
N ARG A 93 -8.81 -5.74 -17.94
CA ARG A 93 -8.92 -4.72 -18.98
C ARG A 93 -7.63 -4.52 -19.78
N ASN A 94 -6.47 -4.59 -19.12
CA ASN A 94 -5.20 -4.52 -19.82
C ASN A 94 -4.99 -5.73 -20.73
N GLN A 95 -5.38 -6.91 -20.26
CA GLN A 95 -5.29 -8.15 -21.05
C GLN A 95 -6.23 -8.11 -22.27
N GLU A 96 -7.46 -7.61 -22.11
CA GLU A 96 -8.39 -7.40 -23.23
C GLU A 96 -7.82 -6.39 -24.24
N ARG A 97 -7.26 -5.27 -23.78
CA ARG A 97 -6.61 -4.26 -24.64
C ARG A 97 -5.42 -4.84 -25.39
N MET A 98 -4.64 -5.70 -24.76
CA MET A 98 -3.52 -6.39 -25.39
C MET A 98 -3.99 -7.36 -26.48
N GLN A 99 -5.10 -8.08 -26.26
CA GLN A 99 -5.69 -8.95 -27.27
C GLN A 99 -6.24 -8.14 -28.45
N ASP A 100 -6.98 -7.05 -28.19
CA ASP A 100 -7.48 -6.15 -29.24
C ASP A 100 -6.32 -5.53 -30.05
N PHE A 101 -5.24 -5.15 -29.37
CA PHE A 101 -4.04 -4.65 -30.02
C PHE A 101 -3.37 -5.72 -30.90
N GLY A 102 -3.28 -6.97 -30.44
CA GLY A 102 -2.79 -8.10 -31.23
C GLY A 102 -3.59 -8.29 -32.53
N LEU A 103 -4.93 -8.25 -32.45
CA LEU A 103 -5.81 -8.35 -33.61
C LEU A 103 -5.62 -7.18 -34.60
N LYS A 104 -5.42 -5.96 -34.11
CA LYS A 104 -5.13 -4.78 -34.95
C LYS A 104 -3.80 -4.92 -35.67
N ILE A 105 -2.78 -5.44 -35.00
CA ILE A 105 -1.47 -5.70 -35.60
C ILE A 105 -1.55 -6.77 -36.68
N ASP A 106 -2.25 -7.86 -36.45
CA ASP A 106 -2.45 -8.88 -37.47
C ASP A 106 -3.12 -8.29 -38.72
N THR A 107 -4.08 -7.39 -38.53
CA THR A 107 -4.74 -6.68 -39.63
C THR A 107 -3.75 -5.79 -40.40
N VAL A 108 -2.89 -5.04 -39.70
CA VAL A 108 -1.84 -4.21 -40.30
C VAL A 108 -0.82 -5.08 -41.05
N ARG A 109 -0.40 -6.19 -40.43
CA ARG A 109 0.52 -7.17 -41.06
C ARG A 109 -0.07 -7.73 -42.37
N GLN A 110 -1.36 -8.14 -42.37
CA GLN A 110 -2.03 -8.61 -43.56
C GLN A 110 -2.06 -7.55 -44.67
N ARG A 111 -2.35 -6.29 -44.33
CA ARG A 111 -2.33 -5.16 -45.27
C ARG A 111 -0.93 -4.89 -45.82
N MET A 112 0.11 -4.94 -44.99
CA MET A 112 1.50 -4.78 -45.42
C MET A 112 1.90 -5.92 -46.38
N ASN A 113 1.62 -7.16 -46.02
CA ASN A 113 1.92 -8.32 -46.87
C ASN A 113 1.18 -8.24 -48.20
N ALA A 114 -0.07 -7.82 -48.20
CA ALA A 114 -0.83 -7.61 -49.42
C ALA A 114 -0.24 -6.46 -50.29
N ALA A 115 0.18 -5.38 -49.66
CA ALA A 115 0.84 -4.28 -50.36
C ALA A 115 2.21 -4.66 -50.93
N ASP A 116 3.00 -5.47 -50.22
CA ASP A 116 4.30 -5.95 -50.69
C ASP A 116 4.11 -6.98 -51.83
N SER A 117 3.10 -7.85 -51.75
CA SER A 117 2.72 -8.75 -52.83
C SER A 117 2.30 -7.97 -54.08
N ALA A 118 1.53 -6.89 -53.91
CA ALA A 118 1.15 -6.03 -55.04
C ALA A 118 2.37 -5.30 -55.67
N ARG A 119 3.35 -4.89 -54.86
CA ARG A 119 4.60 -4.28 -55.33
C ARG A 119 5.45 -5.26 -56.11
N VAL A 120 5.59 -6.49 -55.62
CA VAL A 120 6.30 -7.56 -56.34
C VAL A 120 5.59 -7.89 -57.67
N ALA A 121 4.27 -7.91 -57.71
CA ALA A 121 3.50 -8.07 -58.93
C ALA A 121 3.71 -6.92 -59.96
N GLN A 122 4.09 -5.73 -59.47
CA GLN A 122 4.45 -4.58 -60.30
C GLN A 122 5.95 -4.52 -60.67
N GLY A 123 6.71 -5.59 -60.39
CA GLY A 123 8.15 -5.66 -60.69
C GLY A 123 9.04 -4.82 -59.80
N MET A 124 8.52 -4.35 -58.66
CA MET A 124 9.30 -3.62 -57.64
C MET A 124 9.84 -4.60 -56.60
N ALA A 125 11.06 -4.35 -56.09
CA ALA A 125 11.63 -5.14 -55.03
C ALA A 125 10.76 -5.05 -53.75
N PRO A 126 10.59 -6.16 -52.98
CA PRO A 126 9.96 -6.12 -51.64
C PRO A 126 10.69 -5.11 -50.77
N ARG A 127 9.97 -4.51 -49.84
CA ARG A 127 10.63 -3.72 -48.77
C ARG A 127 11.53 -4.65 -47.97
N ASP A 128 12.79 -4.30 -47.82
CA ASP A 128 13.70 -5.02 -46.94
C ASP A 128 13.31 -4.71 -45.48
N THR A 129 12.50 -5.56 -44.93
CA THR A 129 12.12 -5.56 -43.50
C THR A 129 12.91 -6.60 -42.70
N SER A 130 13.93 -7.22 -43.37
CA SER A 130 14.78 -8.20 -42.71
C SER A 130 15.67 -7.52 -41.67
N GLY A 131 15.30 -7.62 -40.42
CA GLY A 131 16.03 -7.08 -39.27
C GLY A 131 15.22 -6.15 -38.36
N ILE A 132 14.04 -5.68 -38.79
CA ILE A 132 13.17 -4.88 -37.95
C ILE A 132 12.11 -5.82 -37.38
N LEU A 133 12.19 -6.11 -36.08
CA LEU A 133 11.14 -6.87 -35.39
C LEU A 133 9.80 -6.15 -35.55
N ASP A 134 8.72 -6.91 -35.67
CA ASP A 134 7.36 -6.38 -35.56
C ASP A 134 7.24 -5.52 -34.28
N PRO A 135 6.61 -4.32 -34.33
CA PRO A 135 6.49 -3.44 -33.16
C PRO A 135 5.97 -4.14 -31.92
N GLU A 136 4.98 -5.03 -32.08
CA GLU A 136 4.43 -5.80 -30.96
C GLU A 136 5.47 -6.75 -30.38
N GLN A 137 6.17 -7.50 -31.22
CA GLN A 137 7.20 -8.45 -30.77
C GLN A 137 8.36 -7.71 -30.07
N ALA A 138 8.78 -6.56 -30.59
CA ALA A 138 9.81 -5.73 -29.98
C ALA A 138 9.37 -5.18 -28.62
N TYR A 139 8.14 -4.70 -28.52
CA TYR A 139 7.56 -4.22 -27.26
C TYR A 139 7.43 -5.35 -26.24
N GLN A 140 6.89 -6.49 -26.62
CA GLN A 140 6.70 -7.66 -25.75
C GLN A 140 8.03 -8.24 -25.26
N ALA A 141 9.05 -8.28 -26.09
CA ALA A 141 10.40 -8.70 -25.70
C ALA A 141 10.96 -7.77 -24.61
N ALA A 142 10.87 -6.46 -24.83
CA ALA A 142 11.31 -5.45 -23.85
C ALA A 142 10.52 -5.54 -22.54
N TYR A 143 9.21 -5.74 -22.61
CA TYR A 143 8.35 -5.92 -21.42
C TYR A 143 8.66 -7.22 -20.67
N SER A 144 8.96 -8.30 -21.38
CA SER A 144 9.38 -9.58 -20.77
C SER A 144 10.69 -9.41 -19.97
N ASP A 145 11.63 -8.62 -20.48
CA ASP A 145 12.86 -8.30 -19.76
C ASP A 145 12.58 -7.51 -18.48
N TYR A 146 11.68 -6.54 -18.54
CA TYR A 146 11.23 -5.79 -17.36
C TYR A 146 10.57 -6.72 -16.32
N ALA A 147 9.63 -7.55 -16.74
CA ALA A 147 8.91 -8.48 -15.87
C ALA A 147 9.84 -9.53 -15.24
N ALA A 148 10.93 -9.90 -15.93
CA ALA A 148 11.97 -10.77 -15.41
C ALA A 148 12.99 -10.06 -14.49
N GLY A 149 12.80 -8.76 -14.19
CA GLY A 149 13.72 -7.98 -13.36
C GLY A 149 15.01 -7.54 -14.07
N ARG A 150 15.14 -7.78 -15.37
CA ARG A 150 16.29 -7.36 -16.19
C ARG A 150 16.16 -5.90 -16.62
N TYR A 151 16.02 -5.01 -15.65
CA TYR A 151 15.64 -3.61 -15.87
C TYR A 151 16.58 -2.85 -16.83
N LYS A 152 17.89 -3.08 -16.75
CA LYS A 152 18.84 -2.45 -17.66
C LYS A 152 18.56 -2.85 -19.10
N LEU A 153 18.42 -4.16 -19.35
CA LEU A 153 18.15 -4.70 -20.68
C LEU A 153 16.80 -4.20 -21.22
N ALA A 154 15.76 -4.23 -20.37
CA ALA A 154 14.45 -3.71 -20.70
C ALA A 154 14.49 -2.24 -21.12
N GLY A 155 15.19 -1.39 -20.36
CA GLY A 155 15.35 0.03 -20.69
C GLY A 155 16.05 0.26 -22.03
N GLU A 156 17.07 -0.53 -22.34
CA GLU A 156 17.77 -0.49 -23.62
C GLU A 156 16.84 -0.95 -24.77
N ALA A 157 16.11 -2.03 -24.57
CA ALA A 157 15.16 -2.58 -25.55
C ALA A 157 14.00 -1.61 -25.84
N PHE A 158 13.43 -0.95 -24.81
CA PHE A 158 12.40 0.08 -25.02
C PHE A 158 12.94 1.33 -25.73
N ARG A 159 14.20 1.74 -25.49
CA ARG A 159 14.81 2.83 -26.26
C ARG A 159 15.00 2.45 -27.73
N GLU A 160 15.42 1.21 -27.98
CA GLU A 160 15.51 0.69 -29.35
C GLU A 160 14.14 0.66 -30.02
N PHE A 161 13.10 0.20 -29.29
CA PHE A 161 11.73 0.24 -29.75
C PHE A 161 11.32 1.67 -30.17
N LEU A 162 11.52 2.66 -29.33
CA LEU A 162 11.14 4.06 -29.62
C LEU A 162 11.93 4.67 -30.77
N ARG A 163 13.16 4.23 -31.01
CA ARG A 163 13.94 4.67 -32.15
C ARG A 163 13.34 4.24 -33.49
N HIS A 164 12.78 3.03 -33.53
CA HIS A 164 12.15 2.47 -34.72
C HIS A 164 10.66 2.83 -34.82
N TYR A 165 9.98 2.95 -33.67
CA TYR A 165 8.54 3.12 -33.55
C TYR A 165 8.15 4.29 -32.63
N PRO A 166 8.51 5.54 -32.98
CA PRO A 166 8.31 6.69 -32.08
C PRO A 166 6.85 7.14 -31.94
N ASN A 167 5.98 6.75 -32.88
CA ASN A 167 4.61 7.28 -32.99
C ASN A 167 3.56 6.15 -33.14
N THR A 168 3.64 5.12 -32.31
CA THR A 168 2.64 4.07 -32.20
C THR A 168 1.73 4.31 -31.00
N GLU A 169 0.63 3.59 -30.89
CA GLU A 169 -0.29 3.64 -29.75
C GLU A 169 0.37 3.22 -28.41
N VAL A 170 1.53 2.55 -28.47
CA VAL A 170 2.26 2.09 -27.28
C VAL A 170 3.59 2.83 -27.05
N SER A 171 3.83 3.90 -27.82
CA SER A 171 5.10 4.63 -27.67
C SER A 171 5.20 5.39 -26.35
N ASP A 172 4.09 5.94 -25.84
CA ASP A 172 4.03 6.53 -24.50
C ASP A 172 4.23 5.48 -23.40
N ASN A 173 3.70 4.27 -23.60
CA ASN A 173 3.94 3.12 -22.73
C ASN A 173 5.42 2.74 -22.72
N ALA A 174 6.05 2.63 -23.89
CA ALA A 174 7.47 2.29 -23.99
C ALA A 174 8.34 3.34 -23.27
N GLN A 175 8.05 4.63 -23.49
CA GLN A 175 8.74 5.73 -22.80
C GLN A 175 8.55 5.65 -21.28
N TYR A 176 7.34 5.32 -20.83
CA TYR A 176 7.03 5.12 -19.41
C TYR A 176 7.86 3.95 -18.83
N TRP A 177 7.96 2.81 -19.54
CA TRP A 177 8.73 1.66 -19.09
C TRP A 177 10.24 1.90 -19.03
N ILE A 178 10.79 2.80 -19.85
CA ILE A 178 12.18 3.25 -19.66
C ILE A 178 12.32 3.93 -18.30
N GLY A 179 11.39 4.83 -17.95
CA GLY A 179 11.37 5.48 -16.64
C GLY A 179 11.23 4.47 -15.48
N GLU A 180 10.33 3.50 -15.60
CA GLU A 180 10.15 2.43 -14.61
C GLU A 180 11.42 1.57 -14.46
N SER A 181 12.08 1.26 -15.56
CA SER A 181 13.32 0.49 -15.56
C SER A 181 14.43 1.20 -14.80
N LEU A 182 14.58 2.49 -14.98
CA LEU A 182 15.55 3.32 -14.25
C LEU A 182 15.16 3.48 -12.78
N TYR A 183 13.85 3.68 -12.53
CA TYR A 183 13.33 3.76 -11.15
C TYR A 183 13.60 2.48 -10.37
N ALA A 184 13.38 1.32 -10.98
CA ALA A 184 13.65 0.01 -10.37
C ALA A 184 15.14 -0.24 -10.09
N GLN A 185 16.03 0.37 -10.88
CA GLN A 185 17.49 0.37 -10.66
C GLN A 185 17.93 1.37 -9.57
N GLY A 186 17.01 2.21 -9.05
CA GLY A 186 17.31 3.26 -8.08
C GLY A 186 17.85 4.55 -8.70
N ASP A 187 17.96 4.63 -10.02
CA ASP A 187 18.37 5.86 -10.73
C ASP A 187 17.17 6.82 -10.87
N PHE A 188 16.77 7.40 -9.73
CA PHE A 188 15.64 8.32 -9.68
C PHE A 188 15.82 9.59 -10.52
N PRO A 189 17.01 10.21 -10.58
CA PRO A 189 17.23 11.37 -11.44
C PRO A 189 16.94 11.07 -12.91
N SER A 190 17.51 9.99 -13.46
CA SER A 190 17.27 9.60 -14.86
C SER A 190 15.82 9.16 -15.08
N ALA A 191 15.19 8.45 -14.12
CA ALA A 191 13.79 8.08 -14.20
C ALA A 191 12.87 9.31 -14.32
N ILE A 192 13.13 10.39 -13.58
CA ILE A 192 12.37 11.65 -13.67
C ILE A 192 12.46 12.24 -15.08
N ILE A 193 13.63 12.19 -15.71
CA ILE A 193 13.82 12.69 -17.08
C ILE A 193 12.95 11.90 -18.05
N GLU A 194 12.98 10.58 -17.97
CA GLU A 194 12.22 9.71 -18.88
C GLU A 194 10.69 9.80 -18.64
N PHE A 195 10.24 9.90 -17.39
CA PHE A 195 8.83 10.17 -17.10
C PHE A 195 8.39 11.55 -17.57
N ARG A 196 9.25 12.55 -17.52
CA ARG A 196 8.97 13.87 -18.07
C ARG A 196 8.85 13.82 -19.59
N ALA A 197 9.69 13.02 -20.27
CA ALA A 197 9.58 12.78 -21.69
C ALA A 197 8.23 12.15 -22.10
N VAL A 198 7.60 11.33 -21.26
CA VAL A 198 6.21 10.87 -21.49
C VAL A 198 5.25 12.06 -21.56
N VAL A 199 5.36 13.00 -20.62
CA VAL A 199 4.47 14.16 -20.53
C VAL A 199 4.67 15.13 -21.70
N ASP A 200 5.92 15.32 -22.10
CA ASP A 200 6.31 16.32 -23.10
C ASP A 200 6.10 15.80 -24.54
N ASN A 201 6.49 14.55 -24.81
CA ASN A 201 6.43 13.96 -26.14
C ASN A 201 5.06 13.33 -26.45
N TYR A 202 4.35 12.85 -25.44
CA TYR A 202 3.05 12.17 -25.56
C TYR A 202 1.95 12.82 -24.71
N PRO A 203 1.68 14.13 -24.85
CA PRO A 203 0.80 14.87 -23.93
C PRO A 203 -0.67 14.39 -23.91
N LYS A 204 -1.08 13.60 -24.90
CA LYS A 204 -2.41 12.96 -24.99
C LYS A 204 -2.38 11.47 -24.64
N GLY A 205 -1.21 10.93 -24.32
CA GLY A 205 -1.02 9.52 -23.97
C GLY A 205 -1.71 9.16 -22.65
N ASP A 206 -2.13 7.93 -22.55
CA ASP A 206 -2.82 7.40 -21.36
C ASP A 206 -1.84 7.20 -20.17
N LYS A 207 -0.53 7.20 -20.40
CA LYS A 207 0.52 7.13 -19.37
C LYS A 207 0.88 8.46 -18.72
N VAL A 208 0.36 9.59 -19.22
CA VAL A 208 0.70 10.91 -18.66
C VAL A 208 0.35 11.04 -17.16
N PRO A 209 -0.84 10.62 -16.67
CA PRO A 209 -1.14 10.68 -15.24
C PRO A 209 -0.18 9.82 -14.41
N ALA A 210 0.13 8.61 -14.88
CA ALA A 210 1.04 7.69 -14.21
C ALA A 210 2.48 8.24 -14.19
N ALA A 211 2.96 8.82 -15.29
CA ALA A 211 4.26 9.44 -15.37
C ALA A 211 4.41 10.63 -14.40
N LEU A 212 3.40 11.51 -14.33
CA LEU A 212 3.39 12.62 -13.36
C LEU A 212 3.41 12.13 -11.91
N LEU A 213 2.65 11.09 -11.58
CA LEU A 213 2.67 10.46 -10.26
C LEU A 213 4.06 9.92 -9.94
N LYS A 214 4.70 9.22 -10.90
CA LYS A 214 6.06 8.66 -10.73
C LYS A 214 7.13 9.74 -10.59
N ILE A 215 7.03 10.86 -11.30
CA ILE A 215 7.89 12.02 -11.08
C ILE A 215 7.79 12.50 -9.63
N GLY A 216 6.57 12.61 -9.09
CA GLY A 216 6.36 12.99 -7.71
C GLY A 216 6.97 11.99 -6.71
N ILE A 217 6.77 10.70 -6.94
CA ILE A 217 7.33 9.63 -6.09
C ILE A 217 8.87 9.63 -6.17
N ALA A 218 9.46 9.76 -7.36
CA ALA A 218 10.91 9.79 -7.54
C ALA A 218 11.55 11.02 -6.86
N ASN A 219 10.92 12.20 -6.98
CA ASN A 219 11.35 13.40 -6.26
C ASN A 219 11.28 13.23 -4.73
N ALA A 220 10.22 12.57 -4.22
CA ALA A 220 10.12 12.27 -2.80
C ALA A 220 11.24 11.32 -2.33
N ARG A 221 11.65 10.35 -3.15
CA ARG A 221 12.81 9.47 -2.88
C ARG A 221 14.14 10.24 -2.82
N LEU A 222 14.25 11.32 -3.57
CA LEU A 222 15.40 12.22 -3.56
C LEU A 222 15.31 13.32 -2.48
N ASN A 223 14.29 13.29 -1.62
CA ASN A 223 13.97 14.34 -0.64
C ASN A 223 13.68 15.73 -1.27
N ASN A 224 13.39 15.79 -2.56
CA ASN A 224 12.97 16.98 -3.28
C ASN A 224 11.47 17.24 -3.05
N THR A 225 11.11 17.57 -1.80
CA THR A 225 9.70 17.67 -1.36
C THR A 225 8.89 18.69 -2.17
N ALA A 226 9.50 19.82 -2.55
CA ALA A 226 8.82 20.86 -3.32
C ALA A 226 8.41 20.37 -4.72
N ASP A 227 9.29 19.67 -5.43
CA ASP A 227 9.02 19.14 -6.77
C ASP A 227 8.06 17.94 -6.70
N ALA A 228 8.17 17.12 -5.63
CA ALA A 228 7.21 16.05 -5.38
C ALA A 228 5.79 16.60 -5.21
N ARG A 229 5.60 17.62 -4.36
CA ARG A 229 4.30 18.32 -4.18
C ARG A 229 3.77 18.85 -5.50
N LYS A 230 4.60 19.57 -6.25
CA LYS A 230 4.21 20.15 -7.55
C LYS A 230 3.68 19.08 -8.51
N SER A 231 4.36 17.94 -8.58
CA SER A 231 3.97 16.84 -9.47
C SER A 231 2.66 16.18 -9.02
N PHE A 232 2.49 15.91 -7.73
CA PHE A 232 1.23 15.37 -7.20
C PHE A 232 0.06 16.34 -7.40
N ASP A 233 0.23 17.64 -7.14
CA ASP A 233 -0.78 18.66 -7.38
C ASP A 233 -1.17 18.74 -8.86
N GLN A 234 -0.20 18.52 -9.77
CA GLN A 234 -0.45 18.51 -11.20
C GLN A 234 -1.35 17.34 -11.61
N VAL A 235 -1.10 16.12 -11.08
CA VAL A 235 -1.97 14.95 -11.31
C VAL A 235 -3.38 15.23 -10.79
N ILE A 236 -3.52 15.70 -9.55
CA ILE A 236 -4.80 15.95 -8.91
C ILE A 236 -5.64 16.98 -9.70
N ARG A 237 -4.99 18.04 -10.20
CA ARG A 237 -5.69 19.11 -10.92
C ARG A 237 -6.02 18.75 -12.36
N LYS A 238 -5.08 18.13 -13.09
CA LYS A 238 -5.29 17.84 -14.52
C LYS A 238 -6.07 16.55 -14.76
N TYR A 239 -5.97 15.57 -13.85
CA TYR A 239 -6.57 14.24 -14.01
C TYR A 239 -7.38 13.81 -12.78
N PRO A 240 -8.35 14.62 -12.31
CA PRO A 240 -9.02 14.42 -11.01
C PRO A 240 -9.80 13.11 -10.88
N ARG A 241 -10.12 12.46 -12.01
CA ARG A 241 -10.85 11.19 -12.05
C ARG A 241 -9.95 9.97 -12.25
N SER A 242 -8.65 10.15 -12.41
CA SER A 242 -7.71 9.04 -12.59
C SER A 242 -7.40 8.35 -11.26
N PRO A 243 -7.08 7.05 -11.26
CA PRO A 243 -6.58 6.34 -10.08
C PRO A 243 -5.33 6.99 -9.50
N GLU A 244 -4.48 7.55 -10.36
CA GLU A 244 -3.25 8.24 -9.96
C GLU A 244 -3.52 9.50 -9.14
N ALA A 245 -4.64 10.20 -9.39
CA ALA A 245 -5.01 11.35 -8.58
C ALA A 245 -5.36 10.97 -7.13
N ALA A 246 -5.97 9.81 -6.91
CA ALA A 246 -6.24 9.29 -5.57
C ALA A 246 -4.92 8.96 -4.85
N LEU A 247 -4.00 8.26 -5.52
CA LEU A 247 -2.67 7.96 -4.99
C LEU A 247 -1.84 9.23 -4.74
N ALA A 248 -1.92 10.21 -5.64
CA ALA A 248 -1.22 11.49 -5.47
C ALA A 248 -1.71 12.24 -4.22
N LYS A 249 -3.01 12.24 -3.92
CA LYS A 249 -3.56 12.84 -2.68
C LYS A 249 -3.02 12.14 -1.44
N GLU A 250 -2.98 10.82 -1.45
CA GLU A 250 -2.43 10.02 -0.35
C GLU A 250 -0.93 10.34 -0.13
N ARG A 251 -0.14 10.36 -1.20
CA ARG A 251 1.29 10.67 -1.14
C ARG A 251 1.55 12.11 -0.69
N LEU A 252 0.75 13.05 -1.16
CA LEU A 252 0.85 14.47 -0.76
C LEU A 252 0.63 14.65 0.75
N ALA A 253 -0.33 13.93 1.34
CA ALA A 253 -0.59 13.95 2.77
C ALA A 253 0.57 13.35 3.61
N GLN A 254 1.35 12.44 3.03
CA GLN A 254 2.52 11.81 3.66
C GLN A 254 3.80 12.66 3.55
N LEU A 255 3.84 13.65 2.66
CA LEU A 255 4.98 14.56 2.51
C LEU A 255 4.99 15.58 3.67
N ARG A 256 5.91 15.39 4.60
CA ARG A 256 6.18 16.32 5.70
C ARG A 256 7.15 17.42 5.29
#